data_c8fc3a0f6a5f9d64961545b25de50374
#
_entry.id   c8fc3a0f6a5f9d64961545b25de50374
#
_cell.length_a   1.000
_cell.length_b   1.000
_cell.length_c   1.000
_cell.angle_alpha   90.00
_cell.angle_beta   90.00
_cell.angle_gamma   90.00
#
_symmetry.space_group_name_H-M   'P 1'
#
loop_
_entity.id
_entity.type
_entity.pdbx_description
1 polymer ?
#
loop_
_entity_poly.entity_id
_entity_poly.type
_entity_poly.pdbx_seq_one_letter_code
_entity_poly.pdbx_strand_id
1 'polypeptide(L)'
;MGFTDKNFMLHSEQAQCLYHQSACNLPIIDYHCHLYPRMIAENSQFCDITQLWLGGDHYKWRAMRANGIPEQYITGNASSWEIFQKWAETVPYTMRNPLYHWTHLELSRVFGIDDVLKPSNAAEIYARCNEMLALPEFSCQSLIRKFNVETLCTTDDPVDSLEYHKMIRNQDFGTKVLPTWRPDKALAVEDPVSYRSYLNLLSEVSGVEISDYESLLSALKNRHDFFESMGCRLSDHGLDTFYSDPYSSSEIDRILKKVLDGKTPDADEASMFKSALLHDLAVMDADSGWAQQFHIGPLRNCYSSMFESLGPDTGFDAIGDKPVASSGHRFFDNLASKGRLARTILYCLNPKDNDVLACMAFTFNDGSIPGKMQFGSAWWFLDQEDGMRRQMNVLSSQGLLSRFVGMLTDSRSFISYPRHEYFRRILCDILGSDVESGRLPESEMPFIHQVVKDICYFNAKNYFGF
;
A
#
# COMPACT_ATOMS: atom_id res chain seq x y z
N MET A 1 16.09 29.22 7.14
CA MET A 1 15.87 27.77 7.04
C MET A 1 14.55 27.56 6.32
N GLY A 2 14.50 26.65 5.35
CA GLY A 2 13.24 26.27 4.68
C GLY A 2 12.30 25.57 5.64
N PHE A 3 11.00 25.52 5.30
CA PHE A 3 9.98 24.85 6.11
C PHE A 3 10.30 23.36 6.33
N THR A 4 10.79 22.67 5.29
CA THR A 4 11.16 21.25 5.34
C THR A 4 12.68 21.08 5.45
N ASP A 5 13.32 21.78 6.38
CA ASP A 5 14.76 21.75 6.57
C ASP A 5 15.28 20.37 7.03
N LYS A 6 16.62 20.27 7.22
CA LYS A 6 17.25 19.00 7.61
C LYS A 6 16.72 18.40 8.92
N ASN A 7 16.18 19.22 9.83
CA ASN A 7 15.66 18.81 11.14
C ASN A 7 14.12 18.83 11.20
N PHE A 8 13.44 19.00 10.06
CA PHE A 8 11.98 18.97 10.00
C PHE A 8 11.42 17.75 10.76
N MET A 9 10.48 17.97 11.69
CA MET A 9 9.84 16.97 12.56
C MET A 9 10.78 16.20 13.51
N LEU A 10 12.00 16.67 13.76
CA LEU A 10 12.94 16.07 14.71
C LEU A 10 13.10 17.02 15.91
N HIS A 11 12.35 16.76 16.99
CA HIS A 11 12.16 17.70 18.07
C HIS A 11 13.22 17.61 19.19
N SER A 12 14.10 16.58 19.17
CA SER A 12 15.18 16.42 20.14
C SER A 12 16.53 16.19 19.48
N GLU A 13 17.64 16.41 20.21
CA GLU A 13 18.99 16.13 19.72
C GLU A 13 19.17 14.63 19.44
N GLN A 14 18.58 13.78 20.25
CA GLN A 14 18.62 12.33 20.06
C GLN A 14 17.84 11.91 18.79
N ALA A 15 16.68 12.52 18.52
CA ALA A 15 15.93 12.28 17.29
C ALA A 15 16.74 12.66 16.04
N GLN A 16 17.40 13.82 16.08
CA GLN A 16 18.27 14.30 15.01
C GLN A 16 19.46 13.35 14.80
N CYS A 17 20.08 12.91 15.90
CA CYS A 17 21.19 11.95 15.87
C CYS A 17 20.76 10.62 15.20
N LEU A 18 19.65 10.02 15.67
CA LEU A 18 19.09 8.78 15.13
C LEU A 18 18.78 8.90 13.63
N TYR A 19 18.13 9.99 13.23
CA TYR A 19 17.76 10.18 11.84
C TYR A 19 18.99 10.35 10.93
N HIS A 20 19.87 11.28 11.26
CA HIS A 20 21.01 11.61 10.40
C HIS A 20 22.07 10.51 10.33
N GLN A 21 22.25 9.74 11.41
CA GLN A 21 23.28 8.70 11.44
C GLN A 21 22.77 7.32 11.04
N SER A 22 21.46 7.04 11.14
CA SER A 22 20.94 5.67 10.96
C SER A 22 19.81 5.53 9.96
N ALA A 23 19.00 6.57 9.69
CA ALA A 23 17.82 6.41 8.87
C ALA A 23 17.91 7.05 7.48
N CYS A 24 18.46 8.27 7.39
CA CYS A 24 18.30 9.13 6.21
C CYS A 24 18.91 8.56 4.92
N ASN A 25 20.01 7.82 5.01
CA ASN A 25 20.75 7.31 3.85
C ASN A 25 20.47 5.84 3.52
N LEU A 26 19.58 5.17 4.27
CA LEU A 26 19.23 3.76 3.99
C LEU A 26 18.47 3.64 2.68
N PRO A 27 18.67 2.55 1.93
CA PRO A 27 17.85 2.24 0.78
C PRO A 27 16.36 2.14 1.16
N ILE A 28 15.50 2.21 0.17
CA ILE A 28 14.07 1.99 0.34
C ILE A 28 13.71 0.60 -0.19
N ILE A 29 12.95 -0.14 0.61
CA ILE A 29 12.18 -1.30 0.17
C ILE A 29 10.71 -0.90 0.24
N ASP A 30 10.12 -0.68 -0.92
CA ASP A 30 8.70 -0.31 -1.06
C ASP A 30 7.89 -1.56 -1.41
N TYR A 31 7.59 -2.37 -0.41
CA TYR A 31 7.00 -3.70 -0.60
C TYR A 31 5.50 -3.69 -0.94
N HIS A 32 4.90 -2.51 -1.11
CA HIS A 32 3.55 -2.34 -1.66
C HIS A 32 3.37 -0.94 -2.25
N CYS A 33 3.15 -0.88 -3.55
CA CYS A 33 2.81 0.35 -4.26
C CYS A 33 1.88 0.06 -5.45
N HIS A 34 1.33 1.12 -6.05
CA HIS A 34 0.48 1.07 -7.23
C HIS A 34 1.12 1.75 -8.45
N LEU A 35 2.46 1.79 -8.51
CA LEU A 35 3.15 2.31 -9.69
C LEU A 35 2.88 1.43 -10.91
N TYR A 36 2.68 2.05 -12.07
CA TYR A 36 2.43 1.33 -13.31
C TYR A 36 3.71 0.70 -13.86
N PRO A 37 3.83 -0.65 -13.91
CA PRO A 37 5.02 -1.33 -14.41
C PRO A 37 5.40 -0.91 -15.82
N ARG A 38 4.41 -0.61 -16.68
CA ARG A 38 4.63 -0.12 -18.04
C ARG A 38 5.47 1.15 -18.07
N MET A 39 5.12 2.14 -17.24
CA MET A 39 5.85 3.41 -17.20
C MET A 39 7.31 3.23 -16.77
N ILE A 40 7.56 2.27 -15.85
CA ILE A 40 8.92 1.91 -15.43
C ILE A 40 9.66 1.23 -16.58
N ALA A 41 9.04 0.24 -17.25
CA ALA A 41 9.64 -0.51 -18.35
C ALA A 41 10.01 0.38 -19.54
N GLU A 42 9.13 1.30 -19.90
CA GLU A 42 9.32 2.27 -21.00
C GLU A 42 10.20 3.47 -20.57
N ASN A 43 10.56 3.55 -19.29
CA ASN A 43 11.24 4.68 -18.67
C ASN A 43 10.60 6.02 -19.04
N SER A 44 9.28 6.09 -18.91
CA SER A 44 8.46 7.22 -19.35
C SER A 44 8.88 8.53 -18.69
N GLN A 45 8.69 9.63 -19.42
CA GLN A 45 8.78 10.99 -18.87
C GLN A 45 7.37 11.54 -18.65
N PHE A 46 7.27 12.53 -17.77
CA PHE A 46 6.01 13.21 -17.47
C PHE A 46 5.88 14.46 -18.32
N CYS A 47 4.68 14.71 -18.86
CA CYS A 47 4.41 15.89 -19.65
C CYS A 47 4.51 17.18 -18.81
N ASP A 48 4.08 17.10 -17.55
CA ASP A 48 4.08 18.22 -16.59
C ASP A 48 3.89 17.74 -15.16
N ILE A 49 4.05 18.65 -14.20
CA ILE A 49 3.88 18.40 -12.77
C ILE A 49 2.43 18.02 -12.39
N THR A 50 1.44 18.47 -13.13
CA THR A 50 0.03 18.13 -12.91
C THR A 50 -0.20 16.65 -13.14
N GLN A 51 0.28 16.13 -14.27
CA GLN A 51 0.21 14.70 -14.56
C GLN A 51 0.90 13.86 -13.48
N LEU A 52 2.12 14.25 -13.10
CA LEU A 52 2.89 13.53 -12.09
C LEU A 52 2.26 13.56 -10.70
N TRP A 53 1.65 14.67 -10.33
CA TRP A 53 1.18 14.94 -8.97
C TRP A 53 -0.30 14.64 -8.74
N LEU A 54 -1.12 14.91 -9.77
CA LEU A 54 -2.58 14.91 -9.67
C LEU A 54 -3.23 13.83 -10.54
N GLY A 55 -2.46 13.16 -11.40
CA GLY A 55 -2.97 12.22 -12.39
C GLY A 55 -3.59 10.92 -11.84
N GLY A 56 -3.60 10.72 -10.54
CA GLY A 56 -4.18 9.52 -9.90
C GLY A 56 -4.24 9.61 -8.37
N ASP A 57 -4.02 10.81 -7.82
CA ASP A 57 -3.95 11.02 -6.37
C ASP A 57 -5.32 11.41 -5.80
N HIS A 58 -6.08 10.43 -5.38
CA HIS A 58 -7.40 10.64 -4.77
C HIS A 58 -7.35 11.38 -3.41
N TYR A 59 -6.20 11.45 -2.72
CA TYR A 59 -6.03 12.30 -1.52
C TYR A 59 -6.11 13.78 -1.87
N LYS A 60 -5.36 14.20 -2.91
CA LYS A 60 -5.36 15.58 -3.39
C LYS A 60 -6.72 15.96 -3.97
N TRP A 61 -7.35 15.05 -4.72
CA TRP A 61 -8.71 15.25 -5.24
C TRP A 61 -9.75 15.48 -4.14
N ARG A 62 -9.70 14.70 -3.04
CA ARG A 62 -10.57 14.91 -1.87
C ARG A 62 -10.37 16.29 -1.25
N ALA A 63 -9.12 16.72 -1.09
CA ALA A 63 -8.80 18.03 -0.53
C ALA A 63 -9.31 19.18 -1.44
N MET A 64 -9.13 19.06 -2.76
CA MET A 64 -9.65 20.03 -3.72
C MET A 64 -11.17 20.13 -3.66
N ARG A 65 -11.89 19.01 -3.62
CA ARG A 65 -13.37 19.00 -3.43
C ARG A 65 -13.78 19.64 -2.11
N ALA A 66 -13.09 19.30 -1.02
CA ALA A 66 -13.36 19.89 0.29
C ALA A 66 -13.12 21.41 0.29
N ASN A 67 -12.21 21.90 -0.54
CA ASN A 67 -11.96 23.34 -0.75
C ASN A 67 -12.93 23.99 -1.76
N GLY A 68 -13.94 23.26 -2.24
CA GLY A 68 -14.97 23.80 -3.15
C GLY A 68 -14.53 23.92 -4.61
N ILE A 69 -13.47 23.21 -5.03
CA ILE A 69 -13.03 23.22 -6.42
C ILE A 69 -13.99 22.35 -7.26
N PRO A 70 -14.54 22.89 -8.38
CA PRO A 70 -15.41 22.14 -9.28
C PRO A 70 -14.70 20.96 -9.93
N GLU A 71 -15.45 19.88 -10.18
CA GLU A 71 -14.93 18.59 -10.67
C GLU A 71 -14.18 18.71 -12.02
N GLN A 72 -14.55 19.66 -12.87
CA GLN A 72 -13.84 19.92 -14.14
C GLN A 72 -12.36 20.22 -13.97
N TYR A 73 -11.94 20.74 -12.78
CA TYR A 73 -10.54 21.02 -12.44
C TYR A 73 -9.88 19.92 -11.58
N ILE A 74 -10.54 18.80 -11.39
CA ILE A 74 -10.05 17.67 -10.56
C ILE A 74 -9.83 16.44 -11.44
N THR A 75 -10.92 15.87 -11.96
CA THR A 75 -10.91 14.68 -12.84
C THR A 75 -11.48 14.99 -14.24
N GLY A 76 -11.89 16.24 -14.49
CA GLY A 76 -12.48 16.68 -15.75
C GLY A 76 -11.43 17.07 -16.80
N ASN A 77 -11.84 17.93 -17.72
CA ASN A 77 -11.10 18.25 -18.94
C ASN A 77 -10.43 19.64 -18.92
N ALA A 78 -10.23 20.26 -17.74
CA ALA A 78 -9.45 21.48 -17.64
C ALA A 78 -7.97 21.24 -18.05
N SER A 79 -7.27 22.28 -18.48
CA SER A 79 -5.85 22.17 -18.81
C SER A 79 -5.00 21.85 -17.57
N SER A 80 -3.85 21.23 -17.77
CA SER A 80 -2.89 20.91 -16.71
C SER A 80 -2.55 22.14 -15.85
N TRP A 81 -2.38 23.31 -16.48
CA TRP A 81 -2.13 24.54 -15.75
C TRP A 81 -3.31 24.96 -14.85
N GLU A 82 -4.53 24.92 -15.36
CA GLU A 82 -5.73 25.26 -14.58
C GLU A 82 -5.91 24.32 -13.38
N ILE A 83 -5.69 23.02 -13.59
CA ILE A 83 -5.74 22.01 -12.51
C ILE A 83 -4.66 22.31 -11.45
N PHE A 84 -3.41 22.55 -11.88
CA PHE A 84 -2.32 22.89 -10.96
C PHE A 84 -2.59 24.18 -10.18
N GLN A 85 -3.13 25.20 -10.85
CA GLN A 85 -3.51 26.46 -10.19
C GLN A 85 -4.55 26.21 -9.09
N LYS A 86 -5.56 25.37 -9.35
CA LYS A 86 -6.56 25.00 -8.35
C LYS A 86 -5.98 24.18 -7.21
N TRP A 87 -4.98 23.34 -7.47
CA TRP A 87 -4.20 22.70 -6.41
C TRP A 87 -3.42 23.73 -5.59
N ALA A 88 -2.73 24.67 -6.21
CA ALA A 88 -2.02 25.73 -5.52
C ALA A 88 -2.94 26.65 -4.68
N GLU A 89 -4.19 26.87 -5.12
CA GLU A 89 -5.24 27.53 -4.33
C GLU A 89 -5.65 26.68 -3.11
N THR A 90 -5.59 25.37 -3.22
CA THR A 90 -6.01 24.42 -2.16
C THR A 90 -4.93 24.22 -1.11
N VAL A 91 -3.65 24.17 -1.49
CA VAL A 91 -2.53 23.84 -0.59
C VAL A 91 -2.50 24.64 0.69
N PRO A 92 -2.69 25.98 0.73
CA PRO A 92 -2.70 26.74 1.98
C PRO A 92 -3.77 26.29 2.98
N TYR A 93 -4.89 25.75 2.48
CA TYR A 93 -5.99 25.24 3.32
C TYR A 93 -5.76 23.80 3.81
N THR A 94 -4.70 23.15 3.35
CA THR A 94 -4.33 21.80 3.82
C THR A 94 -3.47 21.82 5.10
N MET A 95 -3.29 22.99 5.76
CA MET A 95 -2.60 23.06 7.05
C MET A 95 -3.19 22.05 8.03
N ARG A 96 -2.31 21.28 8.73
CA ARG A 96 -2.62 20.13 9.59
C ARG A 96 -3.11 18.88 8.86
N ASN A 97 -3.37 18.94 7.56
CA ASN A 97 -3.54 17.74 6.72
C ASN A 97 -2.15 17.27 6.24
N PRO A 98 -1.88 15.96 6.12
CA PRO A 98 -0.58 15.45 5.65
C PRO A 98 -0.17 15.99 4.28
N LEU A 99 -1.12 16.35 3.43
CA LEU A 99 -0.86 16.92 2.11
C LEU A 99 -0.05 18.22 2.18
N TYR A 100 -0.13 18.99 3.27
CA TYR A 100 0.71 20.16 3.44
C TYR A 100 2.18 19.79 3.57
N HIS A 101 2.49 18.80 4.40
CA HIS A 101 3.85 18.31 4.58
C HIS A 101 4.35 17.60 3.33
N TRP A 102 3.57 16.67 2.76
CA TRP A 102 3.97 15.88 1.61
C TRP A 102 4.21 16.74 0.37
N THR A 103 3.33 17.70 0.08
CA THR A 103 3.49 18.65 -1.03
C THR A 103 4.85 19.36 -0.97
N HIS A 104 5.21 19.88 0.21
CA HIS A 104 6.45 20.62 0.36
C HIS A 104 7.70 19.75 0.46
N LEU A 105 7.57 18.53 1.01
CA LEU A 105 8.64 17.53 0.93
C LEU A 105 8.90 17.10 -0.51
N GLU A 106 7.85 16.85 -1.29
CA GLU A 106 7.96 16.49 -2.70
C GLU A 106 8.61 17.62 -3.51
N LEU A 107 8.19 18.87 -3.32
CA LEU A 107 8.82 20.04 -3.96
C LEU A 107 10.30 20.18 -3.60
N SER A 108 10.64 20.06 -2.31
CA SER A 108 12.01 20.23 -1.83
C SER A 108 12.91 19.07 -2.26
N ARG A 109 12.49 17.82 -2.07
CA ARG A 109 13.35 16.64 -2.31
C ARG A 109 13.48 16.27 -3.78
N VAL A 110 12.45 16.51 -4.58
CA VAL A 110 12.46 16.20 -6.02
C VAL A 110 13.03 17.35 -6.82
N PHE A 111 12.53 18.56 -6.59
CA PHE A 111 12.79 19.73 -7.43
C PHE A 111 13.71 20.77 -6.80
N GLY A 112 14.13 20.58 -5.53
CA GLY A 112 14.95 21.58 -4.83
C GLY A 112 14.23 22.92 -4.61
N ILE A 113 12.88 22.88 -4.48
CA ILE A 113 12.05 24.07 -4.25
C ILE A 113 11.60 24.08 -2.80
N ASP A 114 12.17 24.97 -1.99
CA ASP A 114 11.87 25.12 -0.57
C ASP A 114 10.76 26.17 -0.29
N ASP A 115 10.27 26.82 -1.35
CA ASP A 115 9.18 27.78 -1.23
C ASP A 115 7.85 27.08 -0.91
N VAL A 116 7.06 27.70 -0.05
CA VAL A 116 5.71 27.24 0.25
C VAL A 116 4.80 27.56 -0.94
N LEU A 117 4.18 26.50 -1.50
CA LEU A 117 3.27 26.64 -2.64
C LEU A 117 2.01 27.41 -2.25
N LYS A 118 1.70 28.45 -3.01
CA LYS A 118 0.52 29.31 -2.85
C LYS A 118 0.14 29.92 -4.21
N PRO A 119 -1.06 30.50 -4.35
CA PRO A 119 -1.51 31.07 -5.64
C PRO A 119 -0.54 32.09 -6.24
N SER A 120 0.14 32.90 -5.42
CA SER A 120 1.01 33.99 -5.90
C SER A 120 2.34 33.52 -6.51
N ASN A 121 2.79 32.28 -6.22
CA ASN A 121 4.02 31.72 -6.81
C ASN A 121 3.76 30.46 -7.65
N ALA A 122 2.48 30.09 -7.85
CA ALA A 122 2.11 28.87 -8.58
C ALA A 122 2.68 28.83 -10.00
N ALA A 123 2.66 29.95 -10.74
CA ALA A 123 3.16 30.00 -12.10
C ALA A 123 4.68 29.78 -12.17
N GLU A 124 5.43 30.35 -11.23
CA GLU A 124 6.88 30.16 -11.17
C GLU A 124 7.24 28.70 -10.83
N ILE A 125 6.58 28.13 -9.81
CA ILE A 125 6.81 26.74 -9.39
C ILE A 125 6.44 25.78 -10.51
N TYR A 126 5.29 26.00 -11.18
CA TYR A 126 4.86 25.19 -12.32
C TYR A 126 5.89 25.19 -13.44
N ALA A 127 6.37 26.37 -13.83
CA ALA A 127 7.39 26.50 -14.89
C ALA A 127 8.69 25.77 -14.51
N ARG A 128 9.22 26.02 -13.30
CA ARG A 128 10.45 25.37 -12.81
C ARG A 128 10.34 23.85 -12.76
N CYS A 129 9.24 23.31 -12.23
CA CYS A 129 9.02 21.88 -12.20
C CYS A 129 8.98 21.27 -13.61
N ASN A 130 8.29 21.91 -14.54
CA ASN A 130 8.14 21.41 -15.91
C ASN A 130 9.46 21.49 -16.71
N GLU A 131 10.26 22.53 -16.51
CA GLU A 131 11.62 22.61 -17.07
C GLU A 131 12.49 21.43 -16.59
N MET A 132 12.41 21.08 -15.30
CA MET A 132 13.14 19.94 -14.74
C MET A 132 12.58 18.61 -15.26
N LEU A 133 11.26 18.44 -15.33
CA LEU A 133 10.62 17.21 -15.82
C LEU A 133 10.94 16.91 -17.30
N ALA A 134 11.33 17.90 -18.09
CA ALA A 134 11.81 17.71 -19.45
C ALA A 134 13.22 17.06 -19.52
N LEU A 135 13.94 17.02 -18.42
CA LEU A 135 15.29 16.44 -18.35
C LEU A 135 15.25 14.92 -18.13
N PRO A 136 16.16 14.14 -18.70
CA PRO A 136 16.23 12.67 -18.54
C PRO A 136 16.34 12.20 -17.07
N GLU A 137 16.88 13.03 -16.20
CA GLU A 137 17.06 12.78 -14.77
C GLU A 137 15.74 12.74 -13.99
N PHE A 138 14.62 13.11 -14.65
CA PHE A 138 13.27 13.07 -14.09
C PHE A 138 12.36 12.03 -14.76
N SER A 139 12.93 11.10 -15.53
CA SER A 139 12.21 9.92 -16.00
C SER A 139 11.79 9.00 -14.85
N CYS A 140 10.83 8.10 -15.07
CA CYS A 140 10.34 7.17 -14.05
C CYS A 140 11.46 6.40 -13.34
N GLN A 141 12.40 5.81 -14.11
CA GLN A 141 13.52 5.07 -13.52
C GLN A 141 14.49 6.00 -12.79
N SER A 142 14.72 7.20 -13.30
CA SER A 142 15.63 8.17 -12.67
C SER A 142 15.08 8.66 -11.33
N LEU A 143 13.77 8.90 -11.23
CA LEU A 143 13.11 9.26 -9.98
C LEU A 143 13.21 8.13 -8.93
N ILE A 144 12.99 6.88 -9.33
CA ILE A 144 13.16 5.72 -8.44
C ILE A 144 14.61 5.62 -7.93
N ARG A 145 15.61 5.77 -8.81
CA ARG A 145 17.03 5.77 -8.41
C ARG A 145 17.40 6.95 -7.50
N LYS A 146 16.83 8.14 -7.76
CA LYS A 146 17.05 9.35 -6.96
C LYS A 146 16.75 9.13 -5.48
N PHE A 147 15.73 8.31 -5.18
CA PHE A 147 15.35 7.96 -3.82
C PHE A 147 16.02 6.70 -3.28
N ASN A 148 17.00 6.17 -3.98
CA ASN A 148 17.72 4.96 -3.56
C ASN A 148 16.77 3.78 -3.26
N VAL A 149 15.80 3.54 -4.16
CA VAL A 149 14.88 2.42 -4.03
C VAL A 149 15.57 1.14 -4.51
N GLU A 150 15.82 0.21 -3.60
CA GLU A 150 16.44 -1.08 -3.91
C GLU A 150 15.42 -2.07 -4.49
N THR A 151 14.24 -2.12 -3.88
CA THR A 151 13.17 -3.03 -4.29
C THR A 151 11.84 -2.31 -4.19
N LEU A 152 10.97 -2.49 -5.18
CA LEU A 152 9.57 -2.12 -5.11
C LEU A 152 8.69 -3.27 -5.59
N CYS A 153 7.50 -3.40 -4.98
CA CYS A 153 6.49 -4.38 -5.34
C CYS A 153 5.24 -3.66 -5.81
N THR A 154 4.83 -3.95 -7.03
CA THR A 154 3.61 -3.43 -7.64
C THR A 154 2.38 -4.20 -7.16
N THR A 155 1.20 -3.89 -7.65
CA THR A 155 -0.04 -4.60 -7.32
C THR A 155 -0.63 -5.13 -8.62
N ASP A 156 -0.71 -6.46 -8.76
CA ASP A 156 -0.99 -7.11 -10.03
C ASP A 156 -2.09 -8.19 -9.88
N ASP A 157 -2.98 -8.24 -10.87
CA ASP A 157 -4.08 -9.21 -10.90
C ASP A 157 -3.60 -10.58 -11.43
N PRO A 158 -4.15 -11.70 -10.97
CA PRO A 158 -3.87 -13.04 -11.52
C PRO A 158 -3.87 -13.14 -13.03
N VAL A 159 -4.67 -12.34 -13.72
CA VAL A 159 -4.78 -12.36 -15.19
C VAL A 159 -3.71 -11.53 -15.91
N ASP A 160 -2.90 -10.76 -15.20
CA ASP A 160 -1.88 -9.89 -15.79
C ASP A 160 -0.75 -10.70 -16.44
N SER A 161 -0.30 -10.26 -17.62
CA SER A 161 0.76 -10.92 -18.37
C SER A 161 2.16 -10.81 -17.76
N LEU A 162 2.34 -9.82 -16.87
CA LEU A 162 3.62 -9.41 -16.28
C LEU A 162 4.74 -9.13 -17.31
N GLU A 163 4.37 -8.80 -18.53
CA GLU A 163 5.32 -8.53 -19.63
C GLU A 163 6.28 -7.37 -19.29
N TYR A 164 5.77 -6.33 -18.63
CA TYR A 164 6.57 -5.17 -18.23
C TYR A 164 7.57 -5.52 -17.11
N HIS A 165 7.21 -6.39 -16.18
CA HIS A 165 8.14 -6.91 -15.17
C HIS A 165 9.27 -7.71 -15.84
N LYS A 166 8.96 -8.52 -16.85
CA LYS A 166 9.95 -9.24 -17.65
C LYS A 166 10.86 -8.28 -18.43
N MET A 167 10.29 -7.21 -19.01
CA MET A 167 11.08 -6.17 -19.69
C MET A 167 12.05 -5.48 -18.70
N ILE A 168 11.57 -5.05 -17.53
CA ILE A 168 12.39 -4.38 -16.52
C ILE A 168 13.52 -5.31 -16.03
N ARG A 169 13.23 -6.59 -15.80
CA ARG A 169 14.25 -7.57 -15.35
C ARG A 169 15.42 -7.68 -16.33
N ASN A 170 15.19 -7.45 -17.62
CA ASN A 170 16.20 -7.52 -18.67
C ASN A 170 16.94 -6.18 -18.88
N GLN A 171 16.59 -5.13 -18.11
CA GLN A 171 17.23 -3.82 -18.17
C GLN A 171 18.26 -3.68 -17.05
N ASP A 172 19.32 -2.93 -17.28
CA ASP A 172 20.26 -2.51 -16.23
C ASP A 172 19.70 -1.33 -15.45
N PHE A 173 18.60 -1.60 -14.73
CA PHE A 173 17.92 -0.56 -13.96
C PHE A 173 18.48 -0.38 -12.55
N GLY A 174 18.94 -1.45 -11.92
CA GLY A 174 19.49 -1.45 -10.57
C GLY A 174 18.45 -1.60 -9.45
N THR A 175 17.18 -1.27 -9.68
CA THR A 175 16.07 -1.50 -8.75
C THR A 175 15.33 -2.79 -9.12
N LYS A 176 15.05 -3.65 -8.15
CA LYS A 176 14.19 -4.82 -8.34
C LYS A 176 12.73 -4.36 -8.38
N VAL A 177 12.02 -4.67 -9.45
CA VAL A 177 10.58 -4.46 -9.58
C VAL A 177 9.91 -5.82 -9.64
N LEU A 178 9.15 -6.15 -8.59
CA LEU A 178 8.52 -7.46 -8.41
C LEU A 178 6.99 -7.32 -8.44
N PRO A 179 6.28 -8.30 -9.01
CA PRO A 179 4.83 -8.32 -8.93
C PRO A 179 4.37 -8.73 -7.52
N THR A 180 3.19 -8.24 -7.12
CA THR A 180 2.45 -8.74 -5.96
C THR A 180 1.16 -9.37 -6.44
N TRP A 181 0.85 -10.56 -5.93
CA TRP A 181 -0.35 -11.31 -6.23
C TRP A 181 -1.58 -10.72 -5.53
N ARG A 182 -2.53 -10.14 -6.28
CA ARG A 182 -3.78 -9.58 -5.73
C ARG A 182 -5.02 -10.19 -6.37
N PRO A 183 -5.53 -11.32 -5.87
CA PRO A 183 -6.62 -12.07 -6.46
C PRO A 183 -8.03 -11.60 -6.05
N ASP A 184 -8.20 -10.35 -5.64
CA ASP A 184 -9.47 -9.82 -5.08
C ASP A 184 -10.66 -9.98 -6.04
N LYS A 185 -10.44 -9.92 -7.36
CA LYS A 185 -11.50 -10.13 -8.34
C LYS A 185 -12.03 -11.55 -8.36
N ALA A 186 -11.21 -12.54 -7.97
CA ALA A 186 -11.67 -13.92 -7.82
C ALA A 186 -12.61 -14.12 -6.62
N LEU A 187 -12.62 -13.17 -5.67
CA LEU A 187 -13.53 -13.16 -4.52
C LEU A 187 -14.86 -12.41 -4.81
N ALA A 188 -14.97 -11.64 -5.89
CA ALA A 188 -16.05 -10.69 -6.15
C ALA A 188 -17.27 -11.34 -6.82
N VAL A 189 -17.88 -12.34 -6.19
CA VAL A 189 -18.99 -13.16 -6.74
C VAL A 189 -20.35 -12.47 -6.76
N GLU A 190 -20.49 -11.30 -6.16
CA GLU A 190 -21.77 -10.59 -6.00
C GLU A 190 -22.35 -10.08 -7.31
N ASP A 191 -21.51 -9.84 -8.31
CA ASP A 191 -21.92 -9.47 -9.67
C ASP A 191 -21.59 -10.61 -10.65
N PRO A 192 -22.55 -11.51 -10.97
CA PRO A 192 -22.32 -12.64 -11.86
C PRO A 192 -21.88 -12.27 -13.28
N VAL A 193 -22.24 -11.09 -13.77
CA VAL A 193 -21.87 -10.65 -15.12
C VAL A 193 -20.38 -10.33 -15.18
N SER A 194 -19.93 -9.46 -14.30
CA SER A 194 -18.51 -9.10 -14.19
C SER A 194 -17.64 -10.28 -13.79
N TYR A 195 -18.13 -11.10 -12.85
CA TYR A 195 -17.41 -12.27 -12.36
C TYR A 195 -17.17 -13.32 -13.45
N ARG A 196 -18.21 -13.67 -14.24
CA ARG A 196 -18.05 -14.60 -15.37
C ARG A 196 -17.10 -14.07 -16.43
N SER A 197 -17.14 -12.78 -16.72
CA SER A 197 -16.18 -12.14 -17.63
C SER A 197 -14.74 -12.30 -17.13
N TYR A 198 -14.54 -12.14 -15.82
CA TYR A 198 -13.26 -12.35 -15.17
C TYR A 198 -12.81 -13.82 -15.23
N LEU A 199 -13.70 -14.78 -14.95
CA LEU A 199 -13.39 -16.20 -15.02
C LEU A 199 -13.04 -16.66 -16.44
N ASN A 200 -13.68 -16.11 -17.48
CA ASN A 200 -13.32 -16.39 -18.87
C ASN A 200 -11.90 -15.92 -19.18
N LEU A 201 -11.53 -14.72 -18.72
CA LEU A 201 -10.16 -14.22 -18.88
C LEU A 201 -9.15 -15.06 -18.09
N LEU A 202 -9.48 -15.44 -16.87
CA LEU A 202 -8.65 -16.33 -16.05
C LEU A 202 -8.46 -17.70 -16.70
N SER A 203 -9.53 -18.28 -17.28
CA SER A 203 -9.46 -19.53 -18.07
C SER A 203 -8.50 -19.39 -19.25
N GLU A 204 -8.61 -18.30 -19.99
CA GLU A 204 -7.73 -18.04 -21.16
C GLU A 204 -6.27 -17.98 -20.75
N VAL A 205 -5.92 -17.16 -19.74
CA VAL A 205 -4.51 -16.95 -19.37
C VAL A 205 -3.91 -18.10 -18.56
N SER A 206 -4.73 -18.91 -17.89
CA SER A 206 -4.28 -20.10 -17.16
C SER A 206 -4.24 -21.37 -18.03
N GLY A 207 -4.98 -21.38 -19.14
CA GLY A 207 -5.18 -22.58 -19.96
C GLY A 207 -6.07 -23.66 -19.29
N VAL A 208 -6.85 -23.28 -18.26
CA VAL A 208 -7.73 -24.18 -17.51
C VAL A 208 -9.18 -23.75 -17.73
N GLU A 209 -10.03 -24.65 -18.23
CA GLU A 209 -11.47 -24.39 -18.32
C GLU A 209 -12.10 -24.41 -16.92
N ILE A 210 -12.72 -23.30 -16.51
CA ILE A 210 -13.31 -23.14 -15.18
C ILE A 210 -14.80 -23.50 -15.25
N SER A 211 -15.18 -24.65 -14.67
CA SER A 211 -16.55 -25.16 -14.62
C SER A 211 -17.05 -25.46 -13.21
N ASP A 212 -16.15 -25.58 -12.25
CA ASP A 212 -16.39 -25.88 -10.84
C ASP A 212 -15.31 -25.26 -9.95
N TYR A 213 -15.41 -25.46 -8.66
CA TYR A 213 -14.48 -24.85 -7.70
C TYR A 213 -13.06 -25.43 -7.81
N GLU A 214 -12.92 -26.72 -8.08
CA GLU A 214 -11.60 -27.38 -8.24
C GLU A 214 -10.86 -26.82 -9.45
N SER A 215 -11.53 -26.66 -10.59
CA SER A 215 -10.95 -26.03 -11.78
C SER A 215 -10.63 -24.56 -11.58
N LEU A 216 -11.41 -23.82 -10.79
CA LEU A 216 -11.07 -22.45 -10.39
C LEU A 216 -9.77 -22.40 -9.57
N LEU A 217 -9.64 -23.27 -8.56
CA LEU A 217 -8.41 -23.39 -7.76
C LEU A 217 -7.20 -23.79 -8.63
N SER A 218 -7.39 -24.70 -9.58
CA SER A 218 -6.36 -25.12 -10.52
C SER A 218 -5.90 -23.96 -11.40
N ALA A 219 -6.82 -23.15 -11.91
CA ALA A 219 -6.52 -21.96 -12.70
C ALA A 219 -5.73 -20.91 -11.88
N LEU A 220 -6.18 -20.64 -10.67
CA LEU A 220 -5.50 -19.70 -9.75
C LEU A 220 -4.11 -20.22 -9.37
N LYS A 221 -3.96 -21.52 -9.06
CA LYS A 221 -2.65 -22.12 -8.74
C LYS A 221 -1.68 -22.01 -9.92
N ASN A 222 -2.15 -22.23 -11.13
CA ASN A 222 -1.33 -22.08 -12.33
C ASN A 222 -0.80 -20.65 -12.50
N ARG A 223 -1.66 -19.66 -12.22
CA ARG A 223 -1.26 -18.26 -12.24
C ARG A 223 -0.36 -17.87 -11.07
N HIS A 224 -0.60 -18.41 -9.88
CA HIS A 224 0.24 -18.22 -8.71
C HIS A 224 1.68 -18.73 -8.97
N ASP A 225 1.83 -19.93 -9.57
CA ASP A 225 3.13 -20.47 -9.96
C ASP A 225 3.82 -19.63 -11.04
N PHE A 226 3.04 -19.08 -11.97
CA PHE A 226 3.57 -18.11 -12.94
C PHE A 226 4.12 -16.87 -12.25
N PHE A 227 3.39 -16.28 -11.29
CA PHE A 227 3.85 -15.12 -10.50
C PHE A 227 5.13 -15.45 -9.72
N GLU A 228 5.21 -16.65 -9.11
CA GLU A 228 6.43 -17.11 -8.44
C GLU A 228 7.63 -17.14 -9.39
N SER A 229 7.44 -17.67 -10.60
CA SER A 229 8.48 -17.71 -11.65
C SER A 229 8.94 -16.30 -12.05
N MET A 230 8.06 -15.30 -11.89
CA MET A 230 8.33 -13.89 -12.11
C MET A 230 8.95 -13.18 -10.92
N GLY A 231 9.19 -13.89 -9.81
CA GLY A 231 9.88 -13.40 -8.62
C GLY A 231 8.94 -12.84 -7.54
N CYS A 232 7.63 -13.06 -7.67
CA CYS A 232 6.67 -12.73 -6.62
C CYS A 232 7.04 -13.41 -5.30
N ARG A 233 6.85 -12.71 -4.18
CA ARG A 233 7.16 -13.17 -2.82
C ARG A 233 6.05 -12.86 -1.82
N LEU A 234 4.99 -12.21 -2.29
CA LEU A 234 3.91 -11.72 -1.43
C LEU A 234 2.57 -11.64 -2.16
N SER A 235 1.51 -11.84 -1.41
CA SER A 235 0.15 -11.55 -1.81
C SER A 235 -0.38 -10.28 -1.13
N ASP A 236 -1.48 -9.76 -1.66
CA ASP A 236 -2.18 -8.60 -1.14
C ASP A 236 -3.69 -8.77 -1.31
N HIS A 237 -4.45 -8.35 -0.30
CA HIS A 237 -5.91 -8.40 -0.28
C HIS A 237 -6.48 -7.11 0.29
N GLY A 238 -7.50 -6.54 -0.37
CA GLY A 238 -8.29 -5.42 0.13
C GLY A 238 -9.69 -5.90 0.55
N LEU A 239 -9.89 -6.13 1.84
CA LEU A 239 -11.12 -6.74 2.38
C LEU A 239 -11.84 -5.77 3.32
N ASP A 240 -13.16 -5.75 3.27
CA ASP A 240 -13.99 -4.99 4.23
C ASP A 240 -14.03 -5.64 5.63
N THR A 241 -13.83 -6.96 5.70
CA THR A 241 -13.66 -7.78 6.92
C THR A 241 -12.94 -9.07 6.56
N PHE A 242 -12.62 -9.91 7.55
CA PHE A 242 -12.20 -11.29 7.30
C PHE A 242 -13.42 -12.18 7.02
N TYR A 243 -13.24 -13.11 6.10
CA TYR A 243 -14.21 -14.14 5.75
C TYR A 243 -13.76 -15.48 6.34
N SER A 244 -14.57 -16.09 7.18
CA SER A 244 -14.26 -17.36 7.88
C SER A 244 -15.51 -18.14 8.29
N ASP A 245 -16.59 -18.00 7.50
CA ASP A 245 -17.81 -18.75 7.73
C ASP A 245 -17.61 -20.25 7.47
N PRO A 246 -18.29 -21.11 8.20
CA PRO A 246 -18.26 -22.54 7.94
C PRO A 246 -18.91 -22.86 6.59
N TYR A 247 -18.34 -23.80 5.87
CA TYR A 247 -18.81 -24.24 4.55
C TYR A 247 -18.50 -25.73 4.34
N SER A 248 -19.22 -26.35 3.39
CA SER A 248 -18.87 -27.64 2.81
C SER A 248 -18.49 -27.48 1.33
N SER A 249 -17.69 -28.39 0.78
CA SER A 249 -17.29 -28.36 -0.63
C SER A 249 -18.51 -28.36 -1.56
N SER A 250 -19.57 -29.11 -1.23
CA SER A 250 -20.80 -29.14 -2.03
C SER A 250 -21.58 -27.82 -2.04
N GLU A 251 -21.51 -27.05 -0.96
CA GLU A 251 -22.10 -25.71 -0.92
C GLU A 251 -21.34 -24.73 -1.80
N ILE A 252 -20.00 -24.79 -1.78
CA ILE A 252 -19.17 -23.91 -2.59
C ILE A 252 -19.36 -24.21 -4.09
N ASP A 253 -19.39 -25.48 -4.48
CA ASP A 253 -19.69 -25.89 -5.87
C ASP A 253 -21.07 -25.40 -6.32
N ARG A 254 -22.09 -25.54 -5.46
CA ARG A 254 -23.44 -25.06 -5.73
C ARG A 254 -23.49 -23.53 -5.91
N ILE A 255 -22.75 -22.79 -5.07
CA ILE A 255 -22.68 -21.31 -5.14
C ILE A 255 -21.99 -20.90 -6.44
N LEU A 256 -20.84 -21.47 -6.75
CA LEU A 256 -20.12 -21.16 -8.00
C LEU A 256 -20.98 -21.47 -9.22
N LYS A 257 -21.64 -22.64 -9.25
CA LYS A 257 -22.56 -23.01 -10.34
C LYS A 257 -23.70 -22.00 -10.47
N LYS A 258 -24.30 -21.56 -9.34
CA LYS A 258 -25.33 -20.51 -9.34
C LYS A 258 -24.85 -19.24 -10.02
N VAL A 259 -23.61 -18.81 -9.75
CA VAL A 259 -22.98 -17.63 -10.34
C VAL A 259 -22.66 -17.84 -11.82
N LEU A 260 -22.16 -19.02 -12.19
CA LEU A 260 -21.89 -19.39 -13.60
C LEU A 260 -23.19 -19.43 -14.42
N ASP A 261 -24.34 -19.82 -13.82
CA ASP A 261 -25.66 -19.73 -14.42
C ASP A 261 -26.21 -18.29 -14.51
N GLY A 262 -25.46 -17.28 -14.09
CA GLY A 262 -25.82 -15.86 -14.14
C GLY A 262 -26.76 -15.41 -13.01
N LYS A 263 -26.85 -16.17 -11.92
CA LYS A 263 -27.69 -15.86 -10.76
C LYS A 263 -26.85 -15.26 -9.63
N THR A 264 -27.34 -14.17 -9.03
CA THR A 264 -26.66 -13.52 -7.90
C THR A 264 -26.75 -14.38 -6.65
N PRO A 265 -25.64 -14.67 -5.96
CA PRO A 265 -25.65 -15.30 -4.65
C PRO A 265 -26.24 -14.33 -3.62
N ASP A 266 -26.86 -14.85 -2.56
CA ASP A 266 -27.20 -14.02 -1.41
C ASP A 266 -25.94 -13.69 -0.58
N ALA A 267 -26.12 -12.85 0.45
CA ALA A 267 -24.99 -12.37 1.26
C ALA A 267 -24.26 -13.51 2.01
N ASP A 268 -25.00 -14.51 2.50
CA ASP A 268 -24.42 -15.65 3.22
C ASP A 268 -23.68 -16.56 2.25
N GLU A 269 -24.23 -16.83 1.08
CA GLU A 269 -23.58 -17.60 0.01
C GLU A 269 -22.30 -16.91 -0.46
N ALA A 270 -22.33 -15.60 -0.67
CA ALA A 270 -21.14 -14.83 -1.05
C ALA A 270 -20.06 -14.87 0.04
N SER A 271 -20.44 -14.76 1.31
CA SER A 271 -19.53 -14.85 2.44
C SER A 271 -18.90 -16.24 2.59
N MET A 272 -19.69 -17.31 2.45
CA MET A 272 -19.19 -18.69 2.44
C MET A 272 -18.19 -18.94 1.30
N PHE A 273 -18.51 -18.47 0.09
CA PHE A 273 -17.60 -18.61 -1.06
C PHE A 273 -16.28 -17.88 -0.82
N LYS A 274 -16.34 -16.64 -0.36
CA LYS A 274 -15.15 -15.85 0.00
C LYS A 274 -14.34 -16.51 1.11
N SER A 275 -15.01 -17.12 2.08
CA SER A 275 -14.33 -17.83 3.19
C SER A 275 -13.54 -19.03 2.68
N ALA A 276 -14.11 -19.82 1.77
CA ALA A 276 -13.44 -20.95 1.16
C ALA A 276 -12.25 -20.50 0.31
N LEU A 277 -12.49 -19.57 -0.61
CA LEU A 277 -11.45 -19.15 -1.55
C LEU A 277 -10.30 -18.41 -0.84
N LEU A 278 -10.60 -17.52 0.12
CA LEU A 278 -9.56 -16.81 0.87
C LEU A 278 -8.68 -17.79 1.68
N HIS A 279 -9.29 -18.85 2.27
CA HIS A 279 -8.56 -19.91 2.94
C HIS A 279 -7.62 -20.65 1.98
N ASP A 280 -8.10 -21.05 0.80
CA ASP A 280 -7.31 -21.81 -0.14
C ASP A 280 -6.19 -20.98 -0.79
N LEU A 281 -6.42 -19.70 -1.04
CA LEU A 281 -5.39 -18.75 -1.44
C LEU A 281 -4.30 -18.61 -0.37
N ALA A 282 -4.70 -18.50 0.90
CA ALA A 282 -3.75 -18.42 2.01
C ALA A 282 -2.90 -19.71 2.15
N VAL A 283 -3.48 -20.86 1.85
CA VAL A 283 -2.73 -22.14 1.80
C VAL A 283 -1.73 -22.15 0.64
N MET A 284 -2.09 -21.63 -0.55
CA MET A 284 -1.17 -21.49 -1.68
C MET A 284 0.04 -20.64 -1.31
N ASP A 285 -0.19 -19.50 -0.67
CA ASP A 285 0.87 -18.61 -0.20
C ASP A 285 1.79 -19.28 0.83
N ALA A 286 1.20 -20.01 1.79
CA ALA A 286 1.97 -20.74 2.79
C ALA A 286 2.84 -21.84 2.17
N ASP A 287 2.32 -22.58 1.20
CA ASP A 287 3.05 -23.65 0.51
C ASP A 287 4.21 -23.12 -0.35
N SER A 288 4.09 -21.91 -0.88
CA SER A 288 5.16 -21.20 -1.62
C SER A 288 6.08 -20.38 -0.71
N GLY A 289 5.79 -20.30 0.58
CA GLY A 289 6.56 -19.50 1.55
C GLY A 289 6.47 -17.99 1.34
N TRP A 290 5.39 -17.51 0.72
CA TRP A 290 5.14 -16.10 0.51
C TRP A 290 4.70 -15.40 1.81
N ALA A 291 4.76 -14.08 1.80
CA ALA A 291 4.15 -13.26 2.84
C ALA A 291 2.76 -12.78 2.36
N GLN A 292 1.80 -12.72 3.27
CA GLN A 292 0.45 -12.24 2.99
C GLN A 292 0.25 -10.83 3.51
N GLN A 293 -0.48 -10.00 2.79
CA GLN A 293 -0.87 -8.66 3.20
C GLN A 293 -2.39 -8.55 3.18
N PHE A 294 -2.99 -8.13 4.30
CA PHE A 294 -4.42 -7.91 4.41
C PHE A 294 -4.72 -6.45 4.74
N HIS A 295 -5.26 -5.73 3.78
CA HIS A 295 -5.77 -4.37 3.92
C HIS A 295 -7.23 -4.42 4.35
N ILE A 296 -7.51 -4.17 5.63
CA ILE A 296 -8.83 -4.42 6.23
C ILE A 296 -9.58 -3.11 6.50
N GLY A 297 -10.85 -3.08 6.09
CA GLY A 297 -11.82 -2.10 6.52
C GLY A 297 -12.24 -1.00 5.53
N PRO A 298 -11.91 -1.05 4.22
CA PRO A 298 -12.42 -0.04 3.29
C PRO A 298 -13.93 -0.23 3.02
N LEU A 299 -14.65 0.89 3.02
CA LEU A 299 -16.00 0.99 2.49
C LEU A 299 -15.91 1.71 1.15
N ARG A 300 -16.13 0.96 0.07
CA ARG A 300 -15.89 1.45 -1.29
C ARG A 300 -17.11 2.14 -1.88
N ASN A 301 -16.86 3.14 -2.76
CA ASN A 301 -17.87 3.77 -3.61
C ASN A 301 -19.09 4.33 -2.84
N CYS A 302 -18.85 5.02 -1.73
CA CYS A 302 -19.91 5.46 -0.80
C CYS A 302 -20.83 6.55 -1.36
N TYR A 303 -20.43 7.22 -2.45
CA TYR A 303 -21.22 8.26 -3.09
C TYR A 303 -21.68 7.77 -4.48
N SER A 304 -22.86 7.13 -4.53
CA SER A 304 -23.33 6.39 -5.70
C SER A 304 -23.39 7.23 -6.98
N SER A 305 -23.92 8.46 -6.93
CA SER A 305 -23.98 9.31 -8.14
C SER A 305 -22.61 9.73 -8.66
N MET A 306 -21.62 9.87 -7.79
CA MET A 306 -20.23 10.14 -8.20
C MET A 306 -19.55 8.88 -8.74
N PHE A 307 -19.86 7.72 -8.16
CA PHE A 307 -19.40 6.44 -8.70
C PHE A 307 -19.97 6.17 -10.10
N GLU A 308 -21.26 6.44 -10.33
CA GLU A 308 -21.90 6.31 -11.64
C GLU A 308 -21.24 7.23 -12.70
N SER A 309 -20.82 8.44 -12.30
CA SER A 309 -20.26 9.43 -13.23
C SER A 309 -18.76 9.34 -13.45
N LEU A 310 -17.97 8.92 -12.43
CA LEU A 310 -16.52 8.97 -12.43
C LEU A 310 -15.86 7.59 -12.30
N GLY A 311 -16.60 6.57 -11.90
CA GLY A 311 -16.07 5.22 -11.65
C GLY A 311 -15.38 5.06 -10.28
N PRO A 312 -14.71 3.92 -10.07
CA PRO A 312 -14.02 3.60 -8.83
C PRO A 312 -12.73 4.41 -8.64
N ASP A 313 -12.18 4.39 -7.44
CA ASP A 313 -10.88 4.98 -7.05
C ASP A 313 -10.77 6.50 -7.28
N THR A 314 -11.90 7.20 -7.31
CA THR A 314 -11.96 8.65 -7.53
C THR A 314 -12.08 9.49 -6.25
N GLY A 315 -11.86 8.86 -5.07
CA GLY A 315 -11.80 9.54 -3.77
C GLY A 315 -13.11 9.54 -2.99
N PHE A 316 -14.06 8.68 -3.32
CA PHE A 316 -15.37 8.57 -2.65
C PHE A 316 -15.52 7.30 -1.79
N ASP A 317 -14.40 6.73 -1.41
CA ASP A 317 -14.33 5.65 -0.42
C ASP A 317 -14.28 6.19 1.01
N ALA A 318 -14.65 5.36 1.98
CA ALA A 318 -14.70 5.72 3.39
C ALA A 318 -14.16 4.60 4.29
N ILE A 319 -14.07 4.90 5.58
CA ILE A 319 -13.73 3.93 6.62
C ILE A 319 -14.95 3.06 6.90
N GLY A 320 -14.81 1.74 6.75
CA GLY A 320 -15.81 0.75 7.13
C GLY A 320 -15.76 0.44 8.63
N ASP A 321 -16.83 -0.20 9.11
CA ASP A 321 -16.98 -0.51 10.54
C ASP A 321 -17.48 -1.95 10.79
N LYS A 322 -17.21 -2.87 9.86
CA LYS A 322 -17.56 -4.29 10.05
C LYS A 322 -16.72 -4.89 11.18
N PRO A 323 -17.29 -5.81 11.99
CA PRO A 323 -16.53 -6.53 13.01
C PRO A 323 -15.42 -7.36 12.38
N VAL A 324 -14.18 -7.27 12.93
CA VAL A 324 -13.00 -7.98 12.39
C VAL A 324 -12.43 -9.04 13.35
N ALA A 325 -12.72 -8.91 14.66
CA ALA A 325 -12.08 -9.72 15.69
C ALA A 325 -12.39 -11.22 15.54
N SER A 326 -13.65 -11.61 15.64
CA SER A 326 -14.05 -13.01 15.66
C SER A 326 -13.79 -13.74 14.35
N SER A 327 -14.05 -13.08 13.21
CA SER A 327 -13.80 -13.65 11.87
C SER A 327 -12.31 -13.80 11.60
N GLY A 328 -11.51 -12.79 11.94
CA GLY A 328 -10.06 -12.85 11.77
C GLY A 328 -9.41 -13.94 12.64
N HIS A 329 -9.79 -14.04 13.93
CA HIS A 329 -9.28 -15.12 14.77
C HIS A 329 -9.62 -16.50 14.22
N ARG A 330 -10.86 -16.74 13.78
CA ARG A 330 -11.23 -18.03 13.16
C ARG A 330 -10.43 -18.30 11.88
N PHE A 331 -10.22 -17.28 11.05
CA PHE A 331 -9.44 -17.41 9.82
C PHE A 331 -7.99 -17.85 10.12
N PHE A 332 -7.30 -17.14 11.00
CA PHE A 332 -5.91 -17.45 11.34
C PHE A 332 -5.77 -18.74 12.15
N ASP A 333 -6.70 -19.06 13.05
CA ASP A 333 -6.70 -20.31 13.80
C ASP A 333 -6.86 -21.53 12.87
N ASN A 334 -7.74 -21.45 11.87
CA ASN A 334 -7.90 -22.49 10.86
C ASN A 334 -6.62 -22.76 10.08
N LEU A 335 -5.85 -21.73 9.76
CA LEU A 335 -4.56 -21.88 9.07
C LEU A 335 -3.45 -22.36 10.01
N ALA A 336 -3.37 -21.78 11.21
CA ALA A 336 -2.34 -22.10 12.21
C ALA A 336 -2.46 -23.54 12.70
N SER A 337 -3.67 -24.01 13.02
CA SER A 337 -3.92 -25.38 13.50
C SER A 337 -3.53 -26.46 12.48
N LYS A 338 -3.50 -26.11 11.19
CA LYS A 338 -3.07 -26.99 10.10
C LYS A 338 -1.60 -26.78 9.70
N GLY A 339 -0.87 -25.89 10.37
CA GLY A 339 0.51 -25.54 10.02
C GLY A 339 0.63 -24.81 8.69
N ARG A 340 -0.41 -24.09 8.27
CA ARG A 340 -0.51 -23.38 6.98
C ARG A 340 -0.58 -21.85 7.14
N LEU A 341 -0.24 -21.33 8.31
CA LEU A 341 -0.16 -19.88 8.52
C LEU A 341 1.16 -19.34 7.98
N ALA A 342 1.08 -18.56 6.90
CA ALA A 342 2.21 -17.86 6.31
C ALA A 342 2.64 -16.64 7.14
N ARG A 343 3.78 -16.02 6.78
CA ARG A 343 4.11 -14.66 7.23
C ARG A 343 2.99 -13.72 6.82
N THR A 344 2.48 -12.92 7.74
CA THR A 344 1.27 -12.14 7.48
C THR A 344 1.38 -10.73 8.05
N ILE A 345 0.94 -9.74 7.28
CA ILE A 345 0.87 -8.33 7.67
C ILE A 345 -0.59 -7.88 7.63
N LEU A 346 -1.04 -7.27 8.74
CA LEU A 346 -2.39 -6.74 8.90
C LEU A 346 -2.35 -5.22 8.86
N TYR A 347 -2.99 -4.60 7.87
CA TYR A 347 -3.16 -3.15 7.79
C TYR A 347 -4.55 -2.75 8.25
N CYS A 348 -4.60 -1.69 9.04
CA CYS A 348 -5.83 -1.18 9.63
C CYS A 348 -6.25 0.12 8.97
N LEU A 349 -7.49 0.19 8.48
CA LEU A 349 -8.06 1.43 7.99
C LEU A 349 -8.84 2.19 9.07
N ASN A 350 -9.60 1.45 9.91
CA ASN A 350 -10.38 2.05 10.99
C ASN A 350 -9.56 2.13 12.28
N PRO A 351 -9.25 3.32 12.80
CA PRO A 351 -8.41 3.46 13.99
C PRO A 351 -8.97 2.78 15.25
N LYS A 352 -10.28 2.47 15.30
CA LYS A 352 -10.88 1.69 16.40
C LYS A 352 -10.37 0.26 16.48
N ASP A 353 -9.91 -0.29 15.35
CA ASP A 353 -9.47 -1.68 15.23
C ASP A 353 -7.95 -1.85 15.40
N ASN A 354 -7.19 -0.77 15.63
CA ASN A 354 -5.74 -0.83 15.81
C ASN A 354 -5.33 -1.84 16.89
N ASP A 355 -5.90 -1.74 18.09
CA ASP A 355 -5.60 -2.64 19.19
C ASP A 355 -6.06 -4.08 18.92
N VAL A 356 -7.21 -4.23 18.24
CA VAL A 356 -7.77 -5.54 17.88
C VAL A 356 -6.86 -6.27 16.90
N LEU A 357 -6.43 -5.61 15.82
CA LEU A 357 -5.58 -6.20 14.78
C LEU A 357 -4.16 -6.41 15.27
N ALA A 358 -3.62 -5.52 16.09
CA ALA A 358 -2.32 -5.70 16.72
C ALA A 358 -2.32 -6.91 17.66
N CYS A 359 -3.30 -7.01 18.56
CA CYS A 359 -3.46 -8.15 19.45
C CYS A 359 -3.62 -9.46 18.67
N MET A 360 -4.44 -9.45 17.61
CA MET A 360 -4.62 -10.60 16.72
C MET A 360 -3.29 -11.04 16.10
N ALA A 361 -2.51 -10.10 15.52
CA ALA A 361 -1.20 -10.41 14.96
C ALA A 361 -0.28 -11.07 15.97
N PHE A 362 -0.23 -10.55 17.21
CA PHE A 362 0.66 -11.11 18.22
C PHE A 362 0.15 -12.41 18.84
N THR A 363 -1.14 -12.72 18.78
CA THR A 363 -1.70 -14.01 19.19
C THR A 363 -1.15 -15.18 18.38
N PHE A 364 -0.87 -14.97 17.10
CA PHE A 364 -0.47 -16.04 16.17
C PHE A 364 1.04 -16.08 15.86
N ASN A 365 1.87 -15.39 16.62
CA ASN A 365 3.32 -15.55 16.55
C ASN A 365 3.74 -16.85 17.24
N ASP A 366 4.25 -17.81 16.49
CA ASP A 366 4.58 -19.18 16.93
C ASP A 366 6.07 -19.41 17.23
N GLY A 367 6.89 -18.35 17.13
CA GLY A 367 8.33 -18.43 17.38
C GLY A 367 9.16 -19.00 16.22
N SER A 368 8.56 -19.42 15.12
CA SER A 368 9.27 -19.97 13.95
C SER A 368 10.08 -18.92 13.19
N ILE A 369 9.55 -17.69 13.09
CA ILE A 369 10.17 -16.56 12.41
C ILE A 369 9.97 -15.32 13.30
N PRO A 370 11.02 -14.50 13.54
CA PRO A 370 10.87 -13.25 14.27
C PRO A 370 9.88 -12.32 13.58
N GLY A 371 8.80 -11.92 14.27
CA GLY A 371 7.77 -11.07 13.70
C GLY A 371 7.00 -11.70 12.54
N LYS A 372 6.73 -13.01 12.59
CA LYS A 372 5.97 -13.75 11.57
C LYS A 372 4.65 -13.08 11.25
N MET A 373 3.93 -12.68 12.28
CA MET A 373 2.72 -11.88 12.18
C MET A 373 3.05 -10.42 12.50
N GLN A 374 2.67 -9.51 11.64
CA GLN A 374 2.94 -8.08 11.73
C GLN A 374 1.63 -7.29 11.87
N PHE A 375 1.63 -6.30 12.74
CA PHE A 375 0.69 -5.19 12.63
C PHE A 375 1.38 -4.14 11.73
N GLY A 376 0.88 -3.96 10.52
CA GLY A 376 1.54 -3.21 9.44
C GLY A 376 1.59 -1.71 9.66
N SER A 377 2.20 -0.99 8.72
CA SER A 377 2.27 0.47 8.78
C SER A 377 0.87 1.09 8.76
N ALA A 378 0.76 2.29 9.32
CA ALA A 378 -0.46 3.08 9.22
C ALA A 378 -0.81 3.26 7.74
N TRP A 379 -2.01 2.78 7.38
CA TRP A 379 -2.50 2.72 6.02
C TRP A 379 -3.43 3.90 5.72
N TRP A 380 -3.93 4.02 4.53
CA TRP A 380 -4.84 5.04 4.02
C TRP A 380 -5.74 5.65 5.12
N PHE A 381 -5.89 6.96 5.16
CA PHE A 381 -6.44 7.80 6.24
C PHE A 381 -5.62 7.83 7.55
N LEU A 382 -4.79 6.84 7.83
CA LEU A 382 -3.93 6.78 9.02
C LEU A 382 -2.44 7.00 8.70
N ASP A 383 -2.06 7.06 7.42
CA ASP A 383 -0.70 7.24 6.91
C ASP A 383 -0.15 8.67 7.08
N GLN A 384 -0.55 9.33 8.13
CA GLN A 384 -0.17 10.68 8.54
C GLN A 384 0.45 10.65 9.95
N GLU A 385 1.03 11.77 10.40
CA GLU A 385 1.85 11.81 11.62
C GLU A 385 1.14 11.20 12.84
N ASP A 386 -0.08 11.64 13.13
CA ASP A 386 -0.84 11.15 14.30
C ASP A 386 -1.20 9.67 14.17
N GLY A 387 -1.63 9.25 12.99
CA GLY A 387 -1.93 7.84 12.70
C GLY A 387 -0.70 6.94 12.78
N MET A 388 0.46 7.36 12.23
CA MET A 388 1.72 6.64 12.32
C MET A 388 2.21 6.51 13.77
N ARG A 389 2.16 7.60 14.54
CA ARG A 389 2.51 7.58 15.98
C ARG A 389 1.61 6.62 16.75
N ARG A 390 0.31 6.66 16.50
CA ARG A 390 -0.67 5.78 17.14
C ARG A 390 -0.43 4.31 16.77
N GLN A 391 -0.22 4.02 15.51
CA GLN A 391 0.08 2.66 15.03
C GLN A 391 1.34 2.10 15.70
N MET A 392 2.45 2.86 15.73
CA MET A 392 3.69 2.41 16.36
C MET A 392 3.56 2.29 17.89
N ASN A 393 2.78 3.14 18.54
CA ASN A 393 2.51 3.03 19.98
C ASN A 393 1.70 1.77 20.31
N VAL A 394 0.67 1.45 19.53
CA VAL A 394 -0.11 0.22 19.69
C VAL A 394 0.76 -1.00 19.44
N LEU A 395 1.53 -0.99 18.35
CA LEU A 395 2.50 -2.05 18.05
C LEU A 395 3.49 -2.27 19.21
N SER A 396 4.04 -1.18 19.77
CA SER A 396 5.01 -1.24 20.87
C SER A 396 4.40 -1.80 22.15
N SER A 397 3.13 -1.47 22.40
CA SER A 397 2.44 -1.89 23.64
C SER A 397 2.05 -3.36 23.63
N GLN A 398 1.81 -3.94 22.47
CA GLN A 398 1.31 -5.30 22.32
C GLN A 398 2.34 -6.28 21.79
N GLY A 399 3.39 -5.78 21.13
CA GLY A 399 4.40 -6.59 20.47
C GLY A 399 5.80 -5.97 20.52
N LEU A 400 6.56 -6.16 19.46
CA LEU A 400 7.96 -5.74 19.39
C LEU A 400 8.17 -4.76 18.22
N LEU A 401 8.21 -3.45 18.51
CA LEU A 401 8.50 -2.42 17.51
C LEU A 401 9.82 -2.73 16.76
N SER A 402 10.82 -3.25 17.44
CA SER A 402 12.13 -3.60 16.84
C SER A 402 12.05 -4.66 15.71
N ARG A 403 10.93 -5.38 15.60
CA ARG A 403 10.68 -6.39 14.54
C ARG A 403 9.74 -5.89 13.45
N PHE A 404 9.33 -4.63 13.53
CA PHE A 404 8.44 -4.02 12.53
C PHE A 404 9.12 -3.94 11.16
N VAL A 405 8.37 -4.29 10.10
CA VAL A 405 8.86 -4.28 8.71
C VAL A 405 8.90 -2.88 8.08
N GLY A 406 8.46 -1.86 8.80
CA GLY A 406 8.57 -0.46 8.39
C GLY A 406 7.50 0.01 7.42
N MET A 407 7.82 1.07 6.67
CA MET A 407 6.93 1.84 5.80
C MET A 407 6.87 1.26 4.40
N LEU A 408 5.74 1.46 3.74
CA LEU A 408 5.47 1.33 2.31
C LEU A 408 4.80 2.61 1.79
N THR A 409 4.78 2.85 0.48
CA THR A 409 4.16 4.08 -0.04
C THR A 409 2.67 3.98 -0.29
N ASP A 410 2.18 2.82 -0.67
CA ASP A 410 0.81 2.61 -1.17
C ASP A 410 0.40 3.69 -2.20
N SER A 411 1.30 4.05 -3.10
CA SER A 411 1.14 5.22 -3.96
C SER A 411 1.20 4.89 -5.44
N ARG A 412 0.46 5.69 -6.22
CA ARG A 412 0.51 5.71 -7.68
C ARG A 412 1.52 6.74 -8.24
N SER A 413 2.15 7.55 -7.37
CA SER A 413 3.02 8.65 -7.79
C SER A 413 4.50 8.32 -7.63
N PHE A 414 5.28 8.55 -8.68
CA PHE A 414 6.74 8.34 -8.70
C PHE A 414 7.53 9.31 -7.81
N ILE A 415 6.87 10.29 -7.22
CA ILE A 415 7.49 11.24 -6.29
C ILE A 415 6.96 11.10 -4.85
N SER A 416 6.33 9.98 -4.51
CA SER A 416 5.82 9.71 -3.15
C SER A 416 6.85 9.16 -2.17
N TYR A 417 8.07 8.85 -2.60
CA TYR A 417 9.13 8.31 -1.74
C TYR A 417 9.51 9.20 -0.54
N PRO A 418 9.30 10.53 -0.54
CA PRO A 418 9.39 11.34 0.68
C PRO A 418 8.49 10.86 1.83
N ARG A 419 7.48 10.00 1.59
CA ARG A 419 6.70 9.34 2.65
C ARG A 419 7.56 8.40 3.49
N HIS A 420 8.58 7.74 2.92
CA HIS A 420 9.58 6.98 3.68
C HIS A 420 10.43 7.91 4.57
N GLU A 421 10.85 9.06 4.06
CA GLU A 421 11.54 10.08 4.86
C GLU A 421 10.64 10.56 6.01
N TYR A 422 9.38 10.84 5.73
CA TYR A 422 8.39 11.27 6.71
C TYR A 422 8.22 10.25 7.85
N PHE A 423 8.05 8.98 7.49
CA PHE A 423 7.98 7.87 8.45
C PHE A 423 9.27 7.76 9.28
N ARG A 424 10.44 7.77 8.63
CA ARG A 424 11.75 7.65 9.30
C ARG A 424 11.96 8.76 10.33
N ARG A 425 11.50 9.99 10.01
CA ARG A 425 11.55 11.12 10.94
C ARG A 425 10.65 10.92 12.14
N ILE A 426 9.41 10.47 11.92
CA ILE A 426 8.46 10.19 13.02
C ILE A 426 9.00 9.08 13.92
N LEU A 427 9.54 7.99 13.36
CA LEU A 427 10.16 6.91 14.13
C LEU A 427 11.32 7.43 14.99
N CYS A 428 12.24 8.17 14.39
CA CYS A 428 13.39 8.73 15.11
C CYS A 428 12.98 9.75 16.19
N ASP A 429 11.92 10.52 15.92
CA ASP A 429 11.36 11.48 16.87
C ASP A 429 10.73 10.79 18.09
N ILE A 430 10.01 9.67 17.88
CA ILE A 430 9.47 8.85 18.97
C ILE A 430 10.60 8.30 19.82
N LEU A 431 11.55 7.59 19.22
CA LEU A 431 12.64 6.94 19.97
C LEU A 431 13.59 7.94 20.62
N GLY A 432 13.90 9.05 19.93
CA GLY A 432 14.74 10.11 20.47
C GLY A 432 14.07 10.82 21.66
N SER A 433 12.77 11.08 21.59
CA SER A 433 12.00 11.65 22.71
C SER A 433 11.93 10.67 23.90
N ASP A 434 11.87 9.38 23.66
CA ASP A 434 11.89 8.37 24.72
C ASP A 434 13.25 8.32 25.43
N VAL A 435 14.36 8.50 24.70
CA VAL A 435 15.69 8.60 25.32
C VAL A 435 15.79 9.90 26.13
N GLU A 436 15.40 11.03 25.58
CA GLU A 436 15.48 12.33 26.24
C GLU A 436 14.63 12.43 27.50
N SER A 437 13.44 11.77 27.50
CA SER A 437 12.56 11.69 28.66
C SER A 437 12.92 10.60 29.66
N GLY A 438 14.01 9.82 29.42
CA GLY A 438 14.46 8.74 30.28
C GLY A 438 13.60 7.47 30.24
N ARG A 439 12.75 7.31 29.24
CA ARG A 439 11.99 6.07 29.03
C ARG A 439 12.86 4.99 28.43
N LEU A 440 13.86 5.39 27.63
CA LEU A 440 14.91 4.51 27.13
C LEU A 440 16.26 5.00 27.68
N PRO A 441 17.14 4.10 28.12
CA PRO A 441 18.43 4.49 28.68
C PRO A 441 19.39 4.98 27.57
N GLU A 442 20.06 6.10 27.78
CA GLU A 442 21.01 6.68 26.84
C GLU A 442 22.19 5.71 26.56
N SER A 443 22.54 4.84 27.53
CA SER A 443 23.55 3.81 27.34
C SER A 443 23.24 2.82 26.23
N GLU A 444 21.96 2.67 25.87
CA GLU A 444 21.48 1.76 24.81
C GLU A 444 21.41 2.44 23.42
N MET A 445 21.86 3.67 23.27
CA MET A 445 21.87 4.36 21.98
C MET A 445 22.46 3.52 20.83
N PRO A 446 23.56 2.76 21.01
CA PRO A 446 24.07 1.88 19.95
C PRO A 446 23.05 0.84 19.47
N PHE A 447 22.28 0.26 20.37
CA PHE A 447 21.21 -0.69 20.04
C PHE A 447 20.00 0.02 19.40
N ILE A 448 19.63 1.20 19.90
CA ILE A 448 18.53 2.01 19.32
C ILE A 448 18.87 2.41 17.88
N HIS A 449 20.11 2.78 17.58
CA HIS A 449 20.59 3.01 16.22
C HIS A 449 20.40 1.78 15.32
N GLN A 450 20.66 0.57 15.83
CA GLN A 450 20.44 -0.67 15.09
C GLN A 450 18.94 -0.92 14.86
N VAL A 451 18.10 -0.73 15.88
CA VAL A 451 16.64 -0.85 15.75
C VAL A 451 16.07 0.08 14.68
N VAL A 452 16.55 1.33 14.61
CA VAL A 452 16.16 2.27 13.55
C VAL A 452 16.53 1.73 12.17
N LYS A 453 17.76 1.21 12.01
CA LYS A 453 18.21 0.60 10.74
C LYS A 453 17.35 -0.62 10.36
N ASP A 454 17.06 -1.45 11.34
CA ASP A 454 16.26 -2.66 11.14
C ASP A 454 14.85 -2.31 10.65
N ILE A 455 14.16 -1.40 11.32
CA ILE A 455 12.80 -0.97 10.95
C ILE A 455 12.79 -0.24 9.60
N CYS A 456 13.81 0.61 9.34
CA CYS A 456 13.84 1.40 8.11
C CYS A 456 14.26 0.60 6.87
N TYR A 457 14.85 -0.62 7.05
CA TYR A 457 15.38 -1.37 5.92
C TYR A 457 15.52 -2.88 6.16
N PHE A 458 16.32 -3.31 7.17
CA PHE A 458 16.74 -4.71 7.27
C PHE A 458 15.59 -5.67 7.60
N ASN A 459 14.60 -5.23 8.38
CA ASN A 459 13.46 -6.09 8.70
C ASN A 459 12.66 -6.43 7.45
N ALA A 460 12.33 -5.46 6.59
CA ALA A 460 11.64 -5.73 5.33
C ALA A 460 12.49 -6.62 4.41
N LYS A 461 13.78 -6.32 4.24
CA LYS A 461 14.69 -7.13 3.42
C LYS A 461 14.71 -8.59 3.84
N ASN A 462 14.84 -8.85 5.14
CA ASN A 462 14.90 -10.22 5.67
C ASN A 462 13.52 -10.91 5.67
N TYR A 463 12.46 -10.17 5.98
CA TYR A 463 11.10 -10.69 6.04
C TYR A 463 10.60 -11.21 4.69
N PHE A 464 10.87 -10.49 3.62
CA PHE A 464 10.47 -10.88 2.27
C PHE A 464 11.54 -11.68 1.51
N GLY A 465 12.80 -11.67 1.96
CA GLY A 465 13.91 -12.34 1.29
C GLY A 465 14.34 -11.63 -0.01
N PHE A 466 14.32 -10.30 -0.01
CA PHE A 466 14.67 -9.45 -1.15
C PHE A 466 16.17 -9.32 -1.41
#